data_bd5f32ab841c5424c1e02c3b150a04cd
#
_entry.id   bd5f32ab841c5424c1e02c3b150a04cd
#
_cell.length_a   1.000
_cell.length_b   1.000
_cell.length_c   1.000
_cell.angle_alpha   90.00
_cell.angle_beta   90.00
_cell.angle_gamma   90.00
#
_symmetry.space_group_name_H-M   'P 1'
#
loop_
_entity.id
_entity.type
_entity.pdbx_description
1 polymer ?
#
loop_
_entity_poly.entity_id
_entity_poly.type
_entity_poly.pdbx_seq_one_letter_code
_entity_poly.pdbx_strand_id
1 'polypeptide(L)'
;HVNMKCKDFAEMVNLVSFAASTDAKNPIFTGILCDITENIFTMAATNSHRLAAREISLEETPTGKGNFIVSASVLQDVIRLLPAGEDSMMEISWASRHVAFSFGETYFLSNLINGVYPDYKRVFPSSFDLHATLDLKDFEEAVRFVSPISRDMSYKTINFKFENGTLEAFEEDPDIGRSETSIPAELDGADVKITFNCTYVEDILKHSKGEKIILHVKKNGPMVVEQEEDKAYRYVVTPMRGR
;
A
#
# COMPACT_ATOMS: atom_id res chain seq x y z
N HIS A 1 -23.55 -8.46 -6.47
CA HIS A 1 -22.38 -8.72 -7.30
C HIS A 1 -21.86 -7.44 -7.96
N VAL A 2 -20.64 -7.48 -8.41
CA VAL A 2 -19.99 -6.44 -9.21
C VAL A 2 -19.32 -7.08 -10.44
N ASN A 3 -19.30 -6.35 -11.55
CA ASN A 3 -18.56 -6.70 -12.75
C ASN A 3 -17.39 -5.73 -12.91
N MET A 4 -16.23 -6.25 -13.28
CA MET A 4 -15.05 -5.42 -13.53
C MET A 4 -14.08 -6.13 -14.47
N LYS A 5 -13.11 -5.39 -15.02
CA LYS A 5 -12.06 -5.99 -15.84
C LYS A 5 -11.11 -6.81 -14.98
N CYS A 6 -10.72 -7.98 -15.47
CA CYS A 6 -9.76 -8.85 -14.79
C CYS A 6 -8.43 -8.14 -14.51
N LYS A 7 -7.97 -7.29 -15.45
CA LYS A 7 -6.73 -6.52 -15.27
C LYS A 7 -6.81 -5.51 -14.12
N ASP A 8 -7.96 -4.81 -13.99
CA ASP A 8 -8.15 -3.81 -12.93
C ASP A 8 -8.20 -4.48 -11.55
N PHE A 9 -8.88 -5.63 -11.47
CA PHE A 9 -8.87 -6.44 -10.25
C PHE A 9 -7.46 -6.92 -9.89
N ALA A 10 -6.71 -7.46 -10.86
CA ALA A 10 -5.34 -7.92 -10.64
C ALA A 10 -4.42 -6.77 -10.19
N GLU A 11 -4.55 -5.58 -10.78
CA GLU A 11 -3.80 -4.41 -10.38
C GLU A 11 -4.14 -3.99 -8.95
N MET A 12 -5.42 -3.93 -8.59
CA MET A 12 -5.85 -3.61 -7.23
C MET A 12 -5.26 -4.59 -6.20
N VAL A 13 -5.35 -5.90 -6.47
CA VAL A 13 -4.80 -6.93 -5.57
C VAL A 13 -3.29 -6.76 -5.42
N ASN A 14 -2.56 -6.54 -6.51
CA ASN A 14 -1.11 -6.35 -6.47
C ASN A 14 -0.70 -5.09 -5.68
N LEU A 15 -1.46 -4.00 -5.81
CA LEU A 15 -1.18 -2.74 -5.14
C LEU A 15 -1.48 -2.76 -3.63
N VAL A 16 -2.30 -3.71 -3.13
CA VAL A 16 -2.69 -3.70 -1.72
C VAL A 16 -2.22 -4.94 -0.95
N SER A 17 -2.13 -6.11 -1.58
CA SER A 17 -1.93 -7.38 -0.87
C SER A 17 -0.64 -7.46 -0.07
N PHE A 18 0.42 -6.80 -0.52
CA PHE A 18 1.71 -6.79 0.19
C PHE A 18 1.65 -6.08 1.55
N ALA A 19 0.65 -5.21 1.78
CA ALA A 19 0.44 -4.52 3.04
C ALA A 19 -0.29 -5.37 4.09
N ALA A 20 -0.90 -6.49 3.70
CA ALA A 20 -1.56 -7.41 4.62
C ALA A 20 -0.56 -8.03 5.61
N SER A 21 -1.06 -8.44 6.77
CA SER A 21 -0.27 -9.14 7.77
C SER A 21 -0.03 -10.59 7.37
N THR A 22 1.13 -11.12 7.73
CA THR A 22 1.43 -12.56 7.66
C THR A 22 1.23 -13.26 9.02
N ASP A 23 0.87 -12.49 10.07
CA ASP A 23 0.65 -13.04 11.41
C ASP A 23 -0.77 -13.61 11.53
N ALA A 24 -0.84 -14.94 11.61
CA ALA A 24 -2.11 -15.67 11.77
C ALA A 24 -2.83 -15.39 13.10
N LYS A 25 -2.18 -14.75 14.09
CA LYS A 25 -2.82 -14.36 15.36
C LYS A 25 -3.87 -13.25 15.16
N ASN A 26 -3.76 -12.50 14.10
CA ASN A 26 -4.70 -11.46 13.71
C ASN A 26 -5.33 -11.76 12.34
N PRO A 27 -6.27 -12.72 12.24
CA PRO A 27 -6.80 -13.19 10.96
C PRO A 27 -7.38 -12.06 10.08
N ILE A 28 -8.02 -11.05 10.69
CA ILE A 28 -8.61 -9.92 9.95
C ILE A 28 -7.55 -9.18 9.14
N PHE A 29 -6.35 -8.99 9.69
CA PHE A 29 -5.25 -8.31 9.00
C PHE A 29 -4.53 -9.18 7.97
N THR A 30 -4.75 -10.51 7.97
CA THR A 30 -4.27 -11.36 6.87
C THR A 30 -5.16 -11.26 5.63
N GLY A 31 -6.31 -10.60 5.76
CA GLY A 31 -7.25 -10.35 4.69
C GLY A 31 -7.13 -8.97 4.09
N ILE A 32 -7.75 -8.85 2.92
CA ILE A 32 -7.98 -7.60 2.21
C ILE A 32 -9.45 -7.25 2.38
N LEU A 33 -9.72 -6.04 2.83
CA LEU A 33 -11.06 -5.47 2.81
C LEU A 33 -11.45 -5.17 1.38
N CYS A 34 -12.59 -5.68 0.95
CA CYS A 34 -13.27 -5.29 -0.28
C CYS A 34 -14.53 -4.53 0.13
N ASP A 35 -14.65 -3.27 -0.25
CA ASP A 35 -15.77 -2.39 0.09
C ASP A 35 -16.43 -1.83 -1.16
N ILE A 36 -17.74 -1.99 -1.25
CA ILE A 36 -18.54 -1.52 -2.37
C ILE A 36 -19.49 -0.45 -1.85
N THR A 37 -19.26 0.78 -2.26
CA THR A 37 -20.08 1.92 -1.90
C THR A 37 -20.44 2.69 -3.16
N GLU A 38 -21.72 2.77 -3.48
CA GLU A 38 -22.22 3.33 -4.74
C GLU A 38 -21.54 2.65 -5.95
N ASN A 39 -20.88 3.40 -6.81
CA ASN A 39 -20.13 2.90 -7.97
C ASN A 39 -18.62 2.78 -7.70
N ILE A 40 -18.20 2.78 -6.44
CA ILE A 40 -16.79 2.69 -6.08
C ILE A 40 -16.52 1.32 -5.46
N PHE A 41 -15.51 0.65 -5.99
CA PHE A 41 -14.93 -0.56 -5.40
C PHE A 41 -13.58 -0.21 -4.79
N THR A 42 -13.44 -0.47 -3.50
CA THR A 42 -12.22 -0.19 -2.74
C THR A 42 -11.61 -1.48 -2.23
N MET A 43 -10.31 -1.64 -2.39
CA MET A 43 -9.53 -2.63 -1.66
C MET A 43 -8.60 -1.95 -0.67
N ALA A 44 -8.51 -2.49 0.55
CA ALA A 44 -7.58 -2.02 1.56
C ALA A 44 -6.96 -3.17 2.34
N ALA A 45 -5.67 -3.07 2.62
CA ALA A 45 -4.92 -4.03 3.42
C ALA A 45 -4.00 -3.32 4.42
N THR A 46 -3.83 -3.88 5.62
CA THR A 46 -2.96 -3.35 6.66
C THR A 46 -2.40 -4.45 7.54
N ASN A 47 -1.21 -4.20 8.12
CA ASN A 47 -0.63 -5.01 9.17
C ASN A 47 -0.48 -4.23 10.50
N SER A 48 -1.23 -3.14 10.69
CA SER A 48 -1.17 -2.18 11.80
C SER A 48 -0.02 -1.17 11.75
N HIS A 49 1.00 -1.38 10.93
CA HIS A 49 2.16 -0.48 10.80
C HIS A 49 2.23 0.17 9.43
N ARG A 50 1.56 -0.38 8.46
CA ARG A 50 1.38 0.15 7.11
C ARG A 50 -0.02 -0.17 6.60
N LEU A 51 -0.47 0.59 5.62
CA LEU A 51 -1.75 0.42 4.96
C LEU A 51 -1.61 0.75 3.49
N ALA A 52 -2.19 -0.07 2.63
CA ALA A 52 -2.37 0.24 1.22
C ALA A 52 -3.87 0.24 0.89
N ALA A 53 -4.32 1.23 0.17
CA ALA A 53 -5.72 1.34 -0.29
C ALA A 53 -5.78 1.81 -1.74
N ARG A 54 -6.62 1.15 -2.52
CA ARG A 54 -6.87 1.47 -3.93
C ARG A 54 -8.36 1.50 -4.20
N GLU A 55 -8.81 2.55 -4.89
CA GLU A 55 -10.21 2.73 -5.29
C GLU A 55 -10.31 2.72 -6.82
N ILE A 56 -11.40 2.16 -7.34
CA ILE A 56 -11.76 2.30 -8.73
C ILE A 56 -13.25 2.64 -8.88
N SER A 57 -13.58 3.37 -9.92
CA SER A 57 -14.98 3.56 -10.33
C SER A 57 -15.41 2.39 -11.20
N LEU A 58 -16.51 1.76 -10.82
CA LEU A 58 -17.11 0.67 -11.60
C LEU A 58 -17.84 1.25 -12.82
N GLU A 59 -17.70 0.59 -13.97
CA GLU A 59 -18.42 0.98 -15.19
C GLU A 59 -19.92 0.72 -15.08
N GLU A 60 -20.29 -0.36 -14.36
CA GLU A 60 -21.67 -0.76 -14.11
C GLU A 60 -22.06 -0.55 -12.65
N THR A 61 -23.30 -0.20 -12.40
CA THR A 61 -23.83 -0.08 -11.05
C THR A 61 -23.88 -1.46 -10.39
N PRO A 62 -23.22 -1.65 -9.23
CA PRO A 62 -23.21 -2.93 -8.55
C PRO A 62 -24.62 -3.34 -8.08
N THR A 63 -24.92 -4.62 -8.12
CA THR A 63 -26.11 -5.16 -7.52
C THR A 63 -25.87 -5.44 -6.04
N GLY A 64 -26.09 -4.43 -5.21
CA GLY A 64 -25.86 -4.47 -3.77
C GLY A 64 -24.63 -3.67 -3.37
N LYS A 65 -24.60 -3.33 -2.09
CA LYS A 65 -23.49 -2.63 -1.42
C LYS A 65 -23.10 -3.38 -0.17
N GLY A 66 -21.92 -3.11 0.34
CA GLY A 66 -21.40 -3.72 1.56
C GLY A 66 -19.93 -4.00 1.47
N ASN A 67 -19.40 -4.61 2.53
CA ASN A 67 -18.01 -4.97 2.58
C ASN A 67 -17.82 -6.42 3.02
N PHE A 68 -16.69 -6.99 2.64
CA PHE A 68 -16.27 -8.33 3.02
C PHE A 68 -14.75 -8.42 3.06
N ILE A 69 -14.24 -9.41 3.76
CA ILE A 69 -12.80 -9.61 3.94
C ILE A 69 -12.40 -10.94 3.32
N VAL A 70 -11.47 -10.91 2.37
CA VAL A 70 -10.92 -12.09 1.71
C VAL A 70 -9.45 -12.24 2.06
N SER A 71 -8.97 -13.47 2.31
CA SER A 71 -7.55 -13.72 2.53
C SER A 71 -6.70 -13.18 1.38
N ALA A 72 -5.61 -12.47 1.70
CA ALA A 72 -4.69 -11.96 0.70
C ALA A 72 -4.10 -13.08 -0.17
N SER A 73 -3.82 -14.26 0.40
CA SER A 73 -3.35 -15.42 -0.36
C SER A 73 -4.38 -15.93 -1.36
N VAL A 74 -5.66 -15.96 -0.99
CA VAL A 74 -6.74 -16.34 -1.89
C VAL A 74 -6.84 -15.39 -3.07
N LEU A 75 -6.78 -14.08 -2.84
CA LEU A 75 -6.81 -13.10 -3.94
C LEU A 75 -5.58 -13.23 -4.86
N GLN A 76 -4.41 -13.54 -4.30
CA GLN A 76 -3.22 -13.84 -5.07
C GLN A 76 -3.38 -15.12 -5.92
N ASP A 77 -4.08 -16.13 -5.42
CA ASP A 77 -4.39 -17.33 -6.21
C ASP A 77 -5.39 -17.02 -7.32
N VAL A 78 -6.43 -16.23 -7.04
CA VAL A 78 -7.40 -15.78 -8.05
C VAL A 78 -6.70 -15.08 -9.21
N ILE A 79 -5.83 -14.09 -8.94
CA ILE A 79 -5.17 -13.35 -10.02
C ILE A 79 -4.23 -14.20 -10.87
N ARG A 80 -3.67 -15.29 -10.35
CA ARG A 80 -2.87 -16.25 -11.14
C ARG A 80 -3.70 -17.04 -12.14
N LEU A 81 -5.01 -17.15 -11.91
CA LEU A 81 -5.93 -17.88 -12.77
C LEU A 81 -6.61 -16.98 -13.81
N LEU A 82 -6.45 -15.65 -13.70
CA LEU A 82 -7.10 -14.71 -14.61
C LEU A 82 -6.58 -14.88 -16.04
N PRO A 83 -7.47 -14.75 -17.04
CA PRO A 83 -7.07 -14.79 -18.43
C PRO A 83 -6.22 -13.55 -18.80
N ALA A 84 -5.28 -13.74 -19.73
CA ALA A 84 -4.35 -12.69 -20.17
C ALA A 84 -4.95 -11.61 -21.06
N GLY A 85 -6.26 -11.64 -21.36
CA GLY A 85 -6.91 -10.65 -22.25
C GLY A 85 -7.19 -9.33 -21.55
N GLU A 86 -6.86 -8.22 -22.24
CA GLU A 86 -7.07 -6.85 -21.68
C GLU A 86 -8.54 -6.54 -21.37
N ASP A 87 -9.46 -7.06 -22.16
CA ASP A 87 -10.91 -6.81 -22.03
C ASP A 87 -11.65 -7.93 -21.32
N SER A 88 -10.92 -8.89 -20.73
CA SER A 88 -11.56 -9.98 -19.99
C SER A 88 -12.29 -9.45 -18.77
N MET A 89 -13.56 -9.82 -18.63
CA MET A 89 -14.41 -9.42 -17.52
C MET A 89 -14.49 -10.51 -16.46
N MET A 90 -14.69 -10.10 -15.23
CA MET A 90 -15.01 -10.99 -14.12
C MET A 90 -16.21 -10.47 -13.34
N GLU A 91 -16.96 -11.40 -12.77
CA GLU A 91 -17.99 -11.13 -11.79
C GLU A 91 -17.50 -11.54 -10.40
N ILE A 92 -17.71 -10.68 -9.42
CA ILE A 92 -17.47 -10.95 -8.00
C ILE A 92 -18.82 -10.97 -7.31
N SER A 93 -19.22 -12.12 -6.79
CA SER A 93 -20.45 -12.31 -6.04
C SER A 93 -20.12 -12.66 -4.59
N TRP A 94 -20.81 -12.07 -3.63
CA TRP A 94 -20.58 -12.35 -2.21
C TRP A 94 -21.86 -12.60 -1.45
N ALA A 95 -21.74 -13.38 -0.39
CA ALA A 95 -22.81 -13.68 0.57
C ALA A 95 -22.21 -13.60 1.99
N SER A 96 -22.97 -13.98 3.01
CA SER A 96 -22.55 -13.83 4.40
C SER A 96 -21.24 -14.55 4.76
N ARG A 97 -20.87 -15.62 4.07
CA ARG A 97 -19.72 -16.47 4.40
C ARG A 97 -18.79 -16.78 3.23
N HIS A 98 -19.19 -16.45 2.03
CA HIS A 98 -18.47 -16.86 0.82
C HIS A 98 -18.38 -15.71 -0.16
N VAL A 99 -17.33 -15.74 -0.96
CA VAL A 99 -17.15 -14.94 -2.16
C VAL A 99 -16.87 -15.86 -3.33
N ALA A 100 -17.44 -15.55 -4.47
CA ALA A 100 -17.19 -16.25 -5.72
C ALA A 100 -16.65 -15.27 -6.77
N PHE A 101 -15.70 -15.75 -7.54
CA PHE A 101 -15.09 -15.05 -8.67
C PHE A 101 -15.36 -15.86 -9.92
N SER A 102 -16.04 -15.29 -10.91
CA SER A 102 -16.40 -15.95 -12.16
C SER A 102 -15.75 -15.20 -13.32
N PHE A 103 -14.98 -15.90 -14.14
CA PHE A 103 -14.33 -15.36 -15.34
C PHE A 103 -14.09 -16.45 -16.37
N GLY A 104 -14.46 -16.20 -17.61
CA GLY A 104 -14.45 -17.23 -18.66
C GLY A 104 -15.27 -18.45 -18.23
N GLU A 105 -14.64 -19.62 -18.25
CA GLU A 105 -15.24 -20.89 -17.78
C GLU A 105 -14.84 -21.24 -16.33
N THR A 106 -14.13 -20.32 -15.64
CA THR A 106 -13.64 -20.55 -14.29
C THR A 106 -14.62 -20.00 -13.26
N TYR A 107 -14.92 -20.80 -12.25
CA TYR A 107 -15.65 -20.40 -11.05
C TYR A 107 -14.82 -20.75 -9.82
N PHE A 108 -14.37 -19.69 -9.10
CA PHE A 108 -13.55 -19.83 -7.91
C PHE A 108 -14.36 -19.41 -6.67
N LEU A 109 -14.52 -20.29 -5.71
CA LEU A 109 -15.27 -20.06 -4.48
C LEU A 109 -14.34 -20.07 -3.28
N SER A 110 -14.47 -19.09 -2.39
CA SER A 110 -13.71 -19.03 -1.14
C SER A 110 -14.56 -18.61 0.05
N ASN A 111 -14.11 -18.99 1.24
CA ASN A 111 -14.65 -18.49 2.48
C ASN A 111 -14.18 -17.05 2.75
N LEU A 112 -15.05 -16.26 3.36
CA LEU A 112 -14.73 -14.95 3.88
C LEU A 112 -14.10 -15.05 5.28
N ILE A 113 -13.23 -14.10 5.61
CA ILE A 113 -12.74 -13.93 6.97
C ILE A 113 -13.82 -13.22 7.78
N ASN A 114 -14.31 -13.87 8.84
CA ASN A 114 -15.31 -13.30 9.72
C ASN A 114 -14.71 -12.20 10.60
N GLY A 115 -15.41 -11.10 10.73
CA GLY A 115 -15.03 -10.00 11.61
C GLY A 115 -15.36 -8.63 11.02
N VAL A 116 -15.01 -7.60 11.75
CA VAL A 116 -15.16 -6.20 11.32
C VAL A 116 -13.77 -5.65 11.02
N TYR A 117 -13.55 -5.26 9.77
CA TYR A 117 -12.30 -4.59 9.42
C TYR A 117 -12.24 -3.23 10.11
N PRO A 118 -11.11 -2.83 10.70
CA PRO A 118 -10.97 -1.52 11.32
C PRO A 118 -11.24 -0.39 10.31
N ASP A 119 -11.77 0.73 10.81
CA ASP A 119 -11.96 1.93 10.00
C ASP A 119 -10.59 2.50 9.59
N TYR A 120 -10.08 1.98 8.48
CA TYR A 120 -8.77 2.33 7.95
C TYR A 120 -8.68 3.80 7.53
N LYS A 121 -9.80 4.45 7.23
CA LYS A 121 -9.83 5.86 6.82
C LYS A 121 -9.32 6.79 7.92
N ARG A 122 -9.43 6.39 9.19
CA ARG A 122 -8.92 7.15 10.34
C ARG A 122 -7.40 7.17 10.44
N VAL A 123 -6.69 6.30 9.73
CA VAL A 123 -5.22 6.27 9.72
C VAL A 123 -4.64 7.45 8.95
N PHE A 124 -5.42 8.02 8.02
CA PHE A 124 -5.00 9.17 7.23
C PHE A 124 -5.06 10.45 8.09
N PRO A 125 -3.93 11.18 8.25
CA PRO A 125 -3.93 12.45 8.95
C PRO A 125 -4.82 13.49 8.25
N SER A 126 -5.44 14.35 9.04
CA SER A 126 -6.21 15.50 8.52
C SER A 126 -5.32 16.67 8.06
N SER A 127 -4.05 16.67 8.46
CA SER A 127 -3.07 17.69 8.08
C SER A 127 -1.67 17.11 8.10
N PHE A 128 -0.78 17.68 7.30
CA PHE A 128 0.63 17.33 7.20
C PHE A 128 1.50 18.53 7.51
N ASP A 129 2.72 18.30 7.96
CA ASP A 129 3.70 19.34 8.26
C ASP A 129 4.63 19.61 7.07
N LEU A 130 4.72 18.64 6.15
CA LEU A 130 5.54 18.70 4.95
C LEU A 130 4.91 17.92 3.80
N HIS A 131 4.99 18.49 2.61
CA HIS A 131 4.76 17.81 1.32
C HIS A 131 6.08 17.81 0.55
N ALA A 132 6.53 16.62 0.14
CA ALA A 132 7.75 16.46 -0.63
C ALA A 132 7.46 15.74 -1.93
N THR A 133 7.82 16.35 -3.07
CA THR A 133 7.74 15.73 -4.40
C THR A 133 9.13 15.33 -4.83
N LEU A 134 9.32 14.07 -5.20
CA LEU A 134 10.60 13.46 -5.53
C LEU A 134 10.51 12.79 -6.91
N ASP A 135 11.65 12.71 -7.61
CA ASP A 135 11.81 11.75 -8.69
C ASP A 135 11.75 10.32 -8.12
N LEU A 136 10.92 9.47 -8.70
CA LEU A 136 10.72 8.11 -8.20
C LEU A 136 11.99 7.28 -8.29
N LYS A 137 12.75 7.38 -9.39
CA LYS A 137 13.98 6.62 -9.59
C LYS A 137 15.06 7.04 -8.62
N ASP A 138 15.25 8.35 -8.43
CA ASP A 138 16.21 8.88 -7.48
C ASP A 138 15.88 8.40 -6.07
N PHE A 139 14.61 8.39 -5.70
CA PHE A 139 14.18 7.89 -4.39
C PHE A 139 14.38 6.38 -4.24
N GLU A 140 14.07 5.58 -5.27
CA GLU A 140 14.36 4.15 -5.28
C GLU A 140 15.87 3.87 -5.11
N GLU A 141 16.71 4.61 -5.83
CA GLU A 141 18.17 4.48 -5.75
C GLU A 141 18.69 4.87 -4.37
N ALA A 142 18.19 5.96 -3.79
CA ALA A 142 18.56 6.41 -2.45
C ALA A 142 18.21 5.36 -1.37
N VAL A 143 16.99 4.83 -1.41
CA VAL A 143 16.57 3.78 -0.47
C VAL A 143 17.39 2.51 -0.67
N ARG A 144 17.62 2.09 -1.92
CA ARG A 144 18.45 0.92 -2.23
C ARG A 144 19.90 1.08 -1.79
N PHE A 145 20.45 2.28 -1.85
CA PHE A 145 21.81 2.57 -1.42
C PHE A 145 21.98 2.45 0.11
N VAL A 146 20.99 2.89 0.87
CA VAL A 146 21.02 2.91 2.34
C VAL A 146 20.58 1.59 2.96
N SER A 147 19.64 0.87 2.33
CA SER A 147 18.98 -0.32 2.87
C SER A 147 19.93 -1.50 3.27
N PRO A 148 21.12 -1.71 2.67
CA PRO A 148 22.00 -2.81 3.07
C PRO A 148 22.42 -2.75 4.55
N ILE A 149 22.65 -1.56 5.11
CA ILE A 149 23.00 -1.42 6.54
C ILE A 149 21.82 -1.85 7.42
N SER A 150 20.59 -1.47 7.07
CA SER A 150 19.40 -1.82 7.86
C SER A 150 19.03 -3.30 7.79
N ARG A 151 19.47 -4.05 6.80
CA ARG A 151 19.12 -5.49 6.66
C ARG A 151 19.69 -6.37 7.76
N ASP A 152 20.87 -6.04 8.24
CA ASP A 152 21.57 -6.79 9.27
C ASP A 152 21.20 -6.36 10.69
N MET A 153 20.43 -5.27 10.82
CA MET A 153 19.94 -4.76 12.10
C MET A 153 18.72 -5.52 12.61
N SER A 154 18.60 -5.65 13.94
CA SER A 154 17.41 -6.19 14.59
C SER A 154 16.14 -5.37 14.27
N TYR A 155 16.30 -4.08 13.99
CA TYR A 155 15.26 -3.15 13.58
C TYR A 155 15.66 -2.59 12.21
N LYS A 156 14.97 -3.00 11.17
CA LYS A 156 15.19 -2.56 9.79
C LYS A 156 14.70 -1.12 9.62
N THR A 157 15.50 -0.15 10.03
CA THR A 157 15.17 1.28 9.98
C THR A 157 15.76 1.96 8.76
N ILE A 158 15.15 3.06 8.37
CA ILE A 158 15.68 4.07 7.46
C ILE A 158 15.28 5.45 7.96
N ASN A 159 16.23 6.37 7.99
CA ASN A 159 16.02 7.74 8.43
C ASN A 159 15.90 8.65 7.21
N PHE A 160 14.93 9.54 7.25
CA PHE A 160 14.73 10.61 6.27
C PHE A 160 14.85 11.96 6.96
N LYS A 161 15.61 12.86 6.32
CA LYS A 161 15.72 14.25 6.72
C LYS A 161 15.41 15.12 5.50
N PHE A 162 14.36 15.91 5.63
CA PHE A 162 13.88 16.84 4.61
C PHE A 162 14.26 18.25 5.02
N GLU A 163 15.14 18.88 4.28
CA GLU A 163 15.56 20.25 4.49
C GLU A 163 16.26 20.81 3.24
N ASN A 164 16.26 22.13 3.10
CA ASN A 164 17.03 22.85 2.07
C ASN A 164 16.81 22.34 0.63
N GLY A 165 15.60 21.91 0.29
CA GLY A 165 15.30 21.40 -1.06
C GLY A 165 15.85 20.01 -1.33
N THR A 166 16.18 19.23 -0.30
CA THR A 166 16.71 17.86 -0.44
C THR A 166 16.03 16.88 0.51
N LEU A 167 16.03 15.61 0.13
CA LEU A 167 15.83 14.47 1.00
C LEU A 167 17.19 13.80 1.23
N GLU A 168 17.66 13.79 2.47
CA GLU A 168 18.75 12.94 2.92
C GLU A 168 18.17 11.63 3.47
N ALA A 169 18.55 10.51 2.87
CA ALA A 169 18.28 9.17 3.38
C ALA A 169 19.55 8.62 4.03
N PHE A 170 19.46 8.12 5.25
CA PHE A 170 20.63 7.58 5.95
C PHE A 170 20.26 6.49 6.96
N GLU A 171 21.24 5.66 7.27
CA GLU A 171 21.21 4.71 8.39
C GLU A 171 22.61 4.59 8.98
N GLU A 172 22.67 4.31 10.27
CA GLU A 172 23.92 4.19 11.01
C GLU A 172 23.84 3.01 11.98
N ASP A 173 24.82 2.14 11.91
CA ASP A 173 25.03 1.04 12.83
C ASP A 173 26.43 1.15 13.43
N PRO A 174 26.58 1.06 14.76
CA PRO A 174 27.87 1.20 15.44
C PRO A 174 28.93 0.19 14.99
N ASP A 175 28.52 -0.99 14.57
CA ASP A 175 29.42 -2.09 14.20
C ASP A 175 29.73 -2.15 12.69
N ILE A 176 28.80 -1.69 11.86
CA ILE A 176 28.89 -1.76 10.39
C ILE A 176 29.34 -0.43 9.82
N GLY A 177 28.85 0.69 10.34
CA GLY A 177 29.15 2.04 9.87
C GLY A 177 27.92 2.83 9.45
N ARG A 178 28.11 3.89 8.67
CA ARG A 178 27.06 4.79 8.19
C ARG A 178 26.96 4.75 6.67
N SER A 179 25.73 4.68 6.16
CA SER A 179 25.39 4.93 4.76
C SER A 179 24.45 6.12 4.67
N GLU A 180 24.75 7.04 3.78
CA GLU A 180 23.94 8.23 3.55
C GLU A 180 23.97 8.66 2.10
N THR A 181 22.88 9.23 1.62
CA THR A 181 22.78 9.83 0.31
C THR A 181 21.71 10.92 0.32
N SER A 182 21.87 11.92 -0.56
CA SER A 182 20.92 13.02 -0.68
C SER A 182 20.45 13.14 -2.11
N ILE A 183 19.15 13.38 -2.28
CA ILE A 183 18.52 13.60 -3.57
C ILE A 183 17.75 14.93 -3.56
N PRO A 184 17.57 15.58 -4.73
CA PRO A 184 16.72 16.76 -4.84
C PRO A 184 15.28 16.46 -4.43
N ALA A 185 14.63 17.42 -3.78
CA ALA A 185 13.23 17.34 -3.38
C ALA A 185 12.55 18.70 -3.52
N GLU A 186 11.35 18.73 -4.08
CA GLU A 186 10.49 19.90 -4.01
C GLU A 186 9.75 19.84 -2.67
N LEU A 187 10.12 20.72 -1.73
CA LEU A 187 9.61 20.72 -0.36
C LEU A 187 8.63 21.89 -0.15
N ASP A 188 7.45 21.59 0.40
CA ASP A 188 6.46 22.57 0.84
C ASP A 188 6.08 22.25 2.30
N GLY A 189 6.54 23.06 3.24
CA GLY A 189 6.30 22.91 4.67
C GLY A 189 7.56 23.02 5.51
N ALA A 190 7.52 22.41 6.69
CA ALA A 190 8.60 22.48 7.67
C ALA A 190 9.69 21.42 7.43
N ASP A 191 10.90 21.71 7.92
CA ASP A 191 11.96 20.71 7.98
C ASP A 191 11.54 19.55 8.89
N VAL A 192 11.71 18.32 8.43
CA VAL A 192 11.31 17.11 9.14
C VAL A 192 12.42 16.08 9.13
N LYS A 193 12.70 15.49 10.30
CA LYS A 193 13.50 14.27 10.43
C LYS A 193 12.59 13.18 11.00
N ILE A 194 12.57 12.01 10.36
CA ILE A 194 11.65 10.92 10.69
C ILE A 194 12.24 9.55 10.31
N THR A 195 11.90 8.53 11.06
CA THR A 195 12.41 7.17 10.89
C THR A 195 11.27 6.21 10.54
N PHE A 196 11.48 5.35 9.56
CA PHE A 196 10.53 4.33 9.14
C PHE A 196 11.15 2.93 9.12
N ASN A 197 10.30 1.92 9.02
CA ASN A 197 10.75 0.58 8.69
C ASN A 197 11.19 0.55 7.21
N CYS A 198 12.44 0.23 6.97
CA CYS A 198 13.04 0.21 5.63
C CYS A 198 12.31 -0.76 4.68
N THR A 199 11.92 -1.94 5.17
CA THR A 199 11.18 -2.93 4.36
C THR A 199 9.85 -2.37 3.86
N TYR A 200 9.14 -1.58 4.68
CA TYR A 200 7.86 -0.99 4.27
C TYR A 200 8.03 0.11 3.23
N VAL A 201 9.15 0.83 3.28
CA VAL A 201 9.51 1.81 2.24
C VAL A 201 9.94 1.09 0.96
N GLU A 202 10.77 0.06 1.04
CA GLU A 202 11.14 -0.76 -0.13
C GLU A 202 9.92 -1.38 -0.81
N ASP A 203 8.94 -1.85 -0.02
CA ASP A 203 7.75 -2.51 -0.58
C ASP A 203 6.85 -1.54 -1.34
N ILE A 204 6.62 -0.32 -0.85
CA ILE A 204 5.84 0.66 -1.62
C ILE A 204 6.57 1.06 -2.90
N LEU A 205 7.88 1.22 -2.87
CA LEU A 205 8.65 1.57 -4.06
C LEU A 205 8.54 0.51 -5.16
N LYS A 206 8.57 -0.79 -4.82
CA LYS A 206 8.35 -1.89 -5.79
C LYS A 206 6.99 -1.85 -6.49
N HIS A 207 6.01 -1.18 -5.88
CA HIS A 207 4.65 -1.07 -6.39
C HIS A 207 4.32 0.33 -6.91
N SER A 208 5.27 1.26 -6.84
CA SER A 208 5.14 2.60 -7.39
C SER A 208 5.44 2.63 -8.89
N LYS A 209 4.73 3.48 -9.61
CA LYS A 209 4.86 3.69 -11.06
C LYS A 209 4.89 5.18 -11.36
N GLY A 210 5.31 5.55 -12.56
CA GLY A 210 5.38 6.93 -13.00
C GLY A 210 6.74 7.57 -12.78
N GLU A 211 6.81 8.88 -12.93
CA GLU A 211 8.04 9.65 -12.82
C GLU A 211 8.23 10.24 -11.40
N LYS A 212 7.15 10.66 -10.77
CA LYS A 212 7.18 11.35 -9.48
C LYS A 212 6.39 10.62 -8.40
N ILE A 213 6.90 10.72 -7.19
CA ILE A 213 6.26 10.23 -5.96
C ILE A 213 6.09 11.42 -5.00
N ILE A 214 4.96 11.45 -4.30
CA ILE A 214 4.61 12.52 -3.37
C ILE A 214 4.54 11.93 -1.97
N LEU A 215 5.32 12.49 -1.06
CA LEU A 215 5.34 12.11 0.35
C LEU A 215 4.69 13.22 1.18
N HIS A 216 3.61 12.89 1.86
CA HIS A 216 2.96 13.77 2.81
C HIS A 216 3.35 13.34 4.22
N VAL A 217 4.15 14.14 4.90
CA VAL A 217 4.77 13.76 6.16
C VAL A 217 4.15 14.53 7.31
N LYS A 218 3.79 13.82 8.37
CA LYS A 218 3.40 14.41 9.64
C LYS A 218 4.52 14.22 10.65
N LYS A 219 4.99 15.30 11.27
CA LYS A 219 6.02 15.23 12.31
C LYS A 219 5.53 14.36 13.47
N ASN A 220 6.30 13.32 13.79
CA ASN A 220 5.94 12.30 14.78
C ASN A 220 4.64 11.52 14.47
N GLY A 221 4.22 11.48 13.21
CA GLY A 221 3.03 10.80 12.73
C GLY A 221 3.30 10.01 11.43
N PRO A 222 2.27 9.45 10.82
CA PRO A 222 2.43 8.66 9.62
C PRO A 222 2.85 9.50 8.42
N MET A 223 3.52 8.85 7.47
CA MET A 223 3.74 9.34 6.12
C MET A 223 2.71 8.71 5.18
N VAL A 224 2.07 9.54 4.38
CA VAL A 224 1.21 9.10 3.27
C VAL A 224 1.99 9.23 1.98
N VAL A 225 1.97 8.18 1.18
CA VAL A 225 2.64 8.13 -0.12
C VAL A 225 1.58 8.10 -1.20
N GLU A 226 1.69 9.00 -2.15
CA GLU A 226 0.84 9.10 -3.33
C GLU A 226 1.69 9.11 -4.60
N GLN A 227 1.12 8.64 -5.69
CA GLN A 227 1.72 8.72 -7.02
C GLN A 227 1.05 9.85 -7.79
N GLU A 228 1.83 10.63 -8.55
CA GLU A 228 1.27 11.76 -9.30
C GLU A 228 0.21 11.32 -10.29
N GLU A 229 0.43 10.18 -10.94
CA GLU A 229 -0.44 9.63 -12.00
C GLU A 229 -1.60 8.77 -11.47
N ASP A 230 -1.57 8.35 -10.19
CA ASP A 230 -2.59 7.50 -9.58
C ASP A 230 -2.99 7.98 -8.18
N LYS A 231 -3.81 9.00 -8.14
CA LYS A 231 -4.33 9.59 -6.89
C LYS A 231 -5.36 8.71 -6.17
N ALA A 232 -5.86 7.67 -6.83
CA ALA A 232 -6.79 6.72 -6.25
C ALA A 232 -6.07 5.61 -5.45
N TYR A 233 -4.73 5.55 -5.56
CA TYR A 233 -3.87 4.68 -4.76
C TYR A 233 -3.19 5.49 -3.66
N ARG A 234 -3.29 5.03 -2.43
CA ARG A 234 -2.65 5.64 -1.26
C ARG A 234 -2.00 4.59 -0.39
N TYR A 235 -0.80 4.90 0.04
CA TYR A 235 -0.07 4.07 1.00
C TYR A 235 0.26 4.88 2.25
N VAL A 236 0.14 4.26 3.40
CA VAL A 236 0.47 4.87 4.70
C VAL A 236 1.50 4.01 5.40
N VAL A 237 2.49 4.63 5.99
CA VAL A 237 3.47 3.97 6.86
C VAL A 237 3.62 4.77 8.16
N THR A 238 3.55 4.06 9.30
CA THR A 238 3.74 4.68 10.62
C THR A 238 5.23 4.79 10.94
N PRO A 239 5.65 5.89 11.60
CA PRO A 239 7.05 6.06 11.98
C PRO A 239 7.45 5.06 13.08
N MET A 240 8.72 4.72 13.08
CA MET A 240 9.35 4.03 14.19
C MET A 240 9.85 5.05 15.21
N ARG A 241 9.85 4.68 16.49
CA ARG A 241 10.51 5.52 17.50
C ARG A 241 12.01 5.45 17.23
N GLY A 242 12.61 6.61 16.91
CA GLY A 242 14.06 6.74 16.84
C GLY A 242 14.71 6.40 18.19
N ARG A 243 15.87 5.82 18.13
CA ARG A 243 16.73 5.64 19.31
C ARG A 243 17.33 6.95 19.75
#